data_143734d4956217cdfc32749279c73cda
#
_entry.id   143734d4956217cdfc32749279c73cda
#
_cell.length_a   1.000
_cell.length_b   1.000
_cell.length_c   1.000
_cell.angle_alpha   90.00
_cell.angle_beta   90.00
_cell.angle_gamma   90.00
#
_symmetry.space_group_name_H-M   'P 1'
#
loop_
_entity.id
_entity.type
_entity.pdbx_description
1 polymer ?
#
loop_
_entity_poly.entity_id
_entity_poly.type
_entity_poly.pdbx_seq_one_letter_code
_entity_poly.pdbx_strand_id
1 'polypeptide(L)'
;KGAISVPGMGMTEATVYADQAGEEYNIGPAEFTLPGLKGGARFEKVFAKSKTTMSGGSSGNARIVKKEDIDSVKASINEKIKNRLMEMFSKQKPEGYVLFDKAVKIEYANNQDNPKAGDSSGRSMAFKVKGSATGYLFKKDALSKALADDNAGNLKKAPKNDSIAVSNVESLDFNLISADANNKEITVRLKGNADFVWVADTVKLLEEMMNYKGKDFTSVF
;
A
#
# COMPACT_ATOMS: atom_id res chain seq x y z
N LYS A 1 -53.74 -0.75 56.40
CA LYS A 1 -53.20 -1.76 55.44
C LYS A 1 -52.13 -1.05 54.63
N GLY A 2 -50.87 -1.23 54.95
CA GLY A 2 -49.74 -0.70 54.17
C GLY A 2 -49.63 -1.45 52.85
N ALA A 3 -49.51 -0.73 51.73
CA ALA A 3 -49.22 -1.31 50.44
C ALA A 3 -47.77 -1.80 50.49
N ILE A 4 -47.53 -3.10 50.26
CA ILE A 4 -46.22 -3.68 50.07
C ILE A 4 -45.83 -3.37 48.61
N SER A 5 -44.90 -2.45 48.43
CA SER A 5 -44.25 -2.25 47.12
C SER A 5 -43.44 -3.48 46.82
N VAL A 6 -43.81 -4.26 45.78
CA VAL A 6 -42.97 -5.33 45.25
C VAL A 6 -41.93 -4.62 44.37
N PRO A 7 -40.64 -4.68 44.69
CA PRO A 7 -39.64 -4.15 43.81
C PRO A 7 -39.76 -4.83 42.45
N GLY A 8 -39.82 -4.06 41.38
CA GLY A 8 -39.77 -4.58 40.01
C GLY A 8 -38.45 -5.35 39.84
N MET A 9 -38.41 -6.29 38.90
CA MET A 9 -37.20 -7.02 38.56
C MET A 9 -36.10 -6.04 38.13
N GLY A 10 -35.11 -5.86 39.01
CA GLY A 10 -33.92 -5.08 38.69
C GLY A 10 -33.02 -5.86 37.78
N MET A 11 -32.42 -5.18 36.80
CA MET A 11 -31.44 -5.73 35.89
C MET A 11 -30.14 -4.92 35.98
N THR A 12 -29.01 -5.61 36.04
CA THR A 12 -27.69 -4.99 35.99
C THR A 12 -26.80 -5.75 35.03
N GLU A 13 -25.87 -5.04 34.42
CA GLU A 13 -24.89 -5.65 33.52
C GLU A 13 -23.53 -5.72 34.23
N ALA A 14 -22.84 -6.83 34.06
CA ALA A 14 -21.51 -7.04 34.58
C ALA A 14 -20.65 -7.82 33.57
N THR A 15 -19.38 -7.48 33.47
CA THR A 15 -18.41 -8.29 32.73
C THR A 15 -17.98 -9.45 33.61
N VAL A 16 -18.05 -10.65 33.07
CA VAL A 16 -17.66 -11.87 33.77
C VAL A 16 -16.47 -12.53 33.06
N TYR A 17 -15.64 -13.20 33.84
CA TYR A 17 -14.50 -13.95 33.36
C TYR A 17 -14.63 -15.38 33.88
N ALA A 18 -14.13 -16.35 33.08
CA ALA A 18 -14.05 -17.74 33.54
C ALA A 18 -13.04 -17.83 34.71
N ASP A 19 -13.37 -18.64 35.69
CA ASP A 19 -12.53 -18.86 36.89
C ASP A 19 -11.28 -19.71 36.56
N GLN A 20 -11.36 -20.48 35.46
CA GLN A 20 -10.26 -21.32 34.98
C GLN A 20 -10.00 -21.04 33.50
N ALA A 21 -8.75 -21.27 33.10
CA ALA A 21 -8.37 -21.17 31.68
C ALA A 21 -8.87 -22.41 30.94
N GLY A 22 -9.46 -22.21 29.75
CA GLY A 22 -9.91 -23.33 28.91
C GLY A 22 -10.67 -22.86 27.67
N GLU A 23 -10.54 -23.63 26.57
CA GLU A 23 -11.32 -23.41 25.35
C GLU A 23 -12.80 -23.79 25.55
N GLU A 24 -13.10 -24.66 26.51
CA GLU A 24 -14.44 -25.08 26.91
C GLU A 24 -15.31 -23.91 27.41
N TYR A 25 -14.68 -22.82 27.83
CA TYR A 25 -15.39 -21.60 28.25
C TYR A 25 -15.72 -20.64 27.10
N ASN A 26 -15.31 -20.96 25.88
CA ASN A 26 -15.71 -20.24 24.68
C ASN A 26 -17.09 -20.72 24.22
N ILE A 27 -18.14 -20.23 24.90
CA ILE A 27 -19.51 -20.64 24.66
C ILE A 27 -20.34 -19.54 24.02
N GLY A 28 -21.40 -19.94 23.31
CA GLY A 28 -22.42 -19.01 22.80
C GLY A 28 -23.23 -18.36 23.92
N PRO A 29 -24.20 -17.50 23.56
CA PRO A 29 -25.12 -16.94 24.53
C PRO A 29 -25.79 -18.03 25.37
N ALA A 30 -25.68 -17.90 26.68
CA ALA A 30 -26.15 -18.91 27.62
C ALA A 30 -26.76 -18.29 28.87
N GLU A 31 -27.56 -19.11 29.59
CA GLU A 31 -28.13 -18.74 30.87
C GLU A 31 -27.33 -19.40 32.00
N PHE A 32 -27.13 -18.65 33.08
CA PHE A 32 -26.34 -19.07 34.24
C PHE A 32 -27.19 -18.96 35.51
N THR A 33 -27.13 -19.99 36.34
CA THR A 33 -27.64 -19.93 37.70
C THR A 33 -26.54 -19.43 38.65
N LEU A 34 -26.93 -18.88 39.78
CA LEU A 34 -25.99 -18.40 40.79
C LEU A 34 -25.86 -19.46 41.92
N PRO A 35 -24.80 -20.29 41.96
CA PRO A 35 -24.65 -21.34 42.92
C PRO A 35 -24.69 -20.88 44.37
N GLY A 36 -24.21 -19.65 44.64
CA GLY A 36 -24.25 -19.04 45.98
C GLY A 36 -25.67 -18.80 46.53
N LEU A 37 -26.73 -18.93 45.71
CA LEU A 37 -28.12 -18.79 46.11
C LEU A 37 -28.83 -20.14 46.26
N LYS A 38 -28.11 -21.26 46.02
CA LYS A 38 -28.67 -22.61 46.07
C LYS A 38 -29.24 -22.93 47.46
N GLY A 39 -30.47 -23.43 47.48
CA GLY A 39 -31.20 -23.71 48.72
C GLY A 39 -32.02 -22.53 49.29
N GLY A 40 -31.90 -21.35 48.74
CA GLY A 40 -32.67 -20.17 49.12
C GLY A 40 -33.85 -19.88 48.16
N ALA A 41 -34.87 -19.21 48.65
CA ALA A 41 -36.05 -18.81 47.86
C ALA A 41 -35.73 -17.90 46.66
N ARG A 42 -34.51 -17.43 46.52
CA ARG A 42 -34.04 -16.58 45.45
C ARG A 42 -33.36 -17.35 44.31
N PHE A 43 -33.01 -18.61 44.48
CA PHE A 43 -32.24 -19.40 43.51
C PHE A 43 -32.94 -19.48 42.14
N GLU A 44 -34.22 -19.68 42.12
CA GLU A 44 -35.01 -19.73 40.89
C GLU A 44 -35.42 -18.37 40.32
N LYS A 45 -35.23 -17.30 41.11
CA LYS A 45 -35.66 -15.94 40.75
C LYS A 45 -34.53 -15.04 40.26
N VAL A 46 -33.26 -15.47 40.51
CA VAL A 46 -32.08 -14.71 40.12
C VAL A 46 -31.21 -15.54 39.19
N PHE A 47 -31.04 -15.08 37.99
CA PHE A 47 -30.26 -15.75 36.97
C PHE A 47 -29.47 -14.70 36.18
N ALA A 48 -28.41 -15.11 35.51
CA ALA A 48 -27.67 -14.29 34.58
C ALA A 48 -27.81 -14.85 33.17
N LYS A 49 -27.75 -13.96 32.19
CA LYS A 49 -27.84 -14.32 30.77
C LYS A 49 -26.79 -13.53 29.99
N SER A 50 -25.93 -14.24 29.24
CA SER A 50 -25.02 -13.61 28.34
C SER A 50 -25.71 -13.19 27.06
N LYS A 51 -25.47 -11.94 26.62
CA LYS A 51 -25.98 -11.40 25.36
C LYS A 51 -25.05 -11.72 24.18
N THR A 52 -23.77 -11.90 24.46
CA THR A 52 -22.72 -12.13 23.46
C THR A 52 -22.03 -13.45 23.70
N THR A 53 -21.38 -13.97 22.65
CA THR A 53 -20.50 -15.13 22.75
C THR A 53 -19.31 -14.81 23.68
N MET A 54 -19.01 -15.73 24.58
CA MET A 54 -17.79 -15.68 25.35
C MET A 54 -16.62 -16.22 24.52
N SER A 55 -15.49 -15.53 24.54
CA SER A 55 -14.32 -15.87 23.74
C SER A 55 -13.03 -15.52 24.49
N GLY A 56 -11.91 -16.09 24.05
CA GLY A 56 -10.59 -15.84 24.66
C GLY A 56 -10.16 -16.91 25.66
N GLY A 57 -11.02 -17.93 25.91
CA GLY A 57 -10.63 -19.10 26.66
C GLY A 57 -9.61 -19.96 25.91
N SER A 58 -8.50 -20.32 26.58
CA SER A 58 -7.44 -21.14 26.00
C SER A 58 -6.84 -22.00 27.10
N SER A 59 -6.70 -23.30 26.84
CA SER A 59 -5.97 -24.23 27.70
C SER A 59 -4.63 -24.58 27.05
N GLY A 60 -3.55 -24.06 27.60
CA GLY A 60 -2.21 -24.35 27.11
C GLY A 60 -1.24 -23.17 27.30
N ASN A 61 0.01 -23.40 26.93
CA ASN A 61 1.01 -22.33 26.90
C ASN A 61 0.61 -21.28 25.87
N ALA A 62 -0.04 -20.21 26.30
CA ALA A 62 -0.35 -19.10 25.44
C ALA A 62 0.97 -18.56 24.86
N ARG A 63 1.14 -18.64 23.55
CA ARG A 63 2.24 -17.96 22.89
C ARG A 63 2.02 -16.47 23.03
N ILE A 64 2.98 -15.79 23.61
CA ILE A 64 2.99 -14.35 23.68
C ILE A 64 3.58 -13.83 22.37
N VAL A 65 2.92 -12.88 21.75
CA VAL A 65 3.40 -12.20 20.55
C VAL A 65 4.66 -11.41 20.89
N LYS A 66 5.76 -11.75 20.26
CA LYS A 66 7.03 -11.02 20.41
C LYS A 66 7.11 -9.87 19.41
N LYS A 67 7.85 -8.85 19.78
CA LYS A 67 8.09 -7.69 18.90
C LYS A 67 8.77 -8.11 17.59
N GLU A 68 9.73 -9.03 17.67
CA GLU A 68 10.48 -9.56 16.54
C GLU A 68 9.57 -10.27 15.53
N ASP A 69 8.55 -11.01 16.04
CA ASP A 69 7.57 -11.68 15.17
C ASP A 69 6.73 -10.65 14.41
N ILE A 70 6.29 -9.58 15.09
CA ILE A 70 5.54 -8.48 14.45
C ILE A 70 6.39 -7.79 13.40
N ASP A 71 7.63 -7.44 13.71
CA ASP A 71 8.52 -6.72 12.80
C ASP A 71 8.82 -7.58 11.56
N SER A 72 9.03 -8.89 11.73
CA SER A 72 9.24 -9.85 10.63
C SER A 72 8.01 -9.96 9.73
N VAL A 73 6.83 -10.15 10.32
CA VAL A 73 5.56 -10.24 9.57
C VAL A 73 5.28 -8.94 8.82
N LYS A 74 5.49 -7.80 9.47
CA LYS A 74 5.31 -6.47 8.89
C LYS A 74 6.24 -6.24 7.70
N ALA A 75 7.52 -6.60 7.82
CA ALA A 75 8.49 -6.51 6.73
C ALA A 75 8.06 -7.37 5.53
N SER A 76 7.68 -8.63 5.77
CA SER A 76 7.20 -9.55 4.73
C SER A 76 5.94 -9.04 4.02
N ILE A 77 4.97 -8.50 4.77
CA ILE A 77 3.75 -7.94 4.19
C ILE A 77 4.06 -6.69 3.38
N ASN A 78 4.90 -5.79 3.90
CA ASN A 78 5.28 -4.56 3.20
C ASN A 78 5.99 -4.88 1.87
N GLU A 79 6.86 -5.87 1.85
CA GLU A 79 7.53 -6.32 0.63
C GLU A 79 6.53 -6.87 -0.40
N LYS A 80 5.60 -7.72 0.02
CA LYS A 80 4.53 -8.23 -0.85
C LYS A 80 3.65 -7.10 -1.41
N ILE A 81 3.29 -6.13 -0.57
CA ILE A 81 2.52 -4.95 -1.00
C ILE A 81 3.31 -4.14 -2.01
N LYS A 82 4.60 -3.87 -1.74
CA LYS A 82 5.48 -3.15 -2.67
C LYS A 82 5.53 -3.83 -4.03
N ASN A 83 5.81 -5.13 -4.07
CA ASN A 83 5.92 -5.88 -5.31
C ASN A 83 4.60 -5.85 -6.10
N ARG A 84 3.46 -6.01 -5.43
CA ARG A 84 2.16 -5.93 -6.06
C ARG A 84 1.84 -4.54 -6.60
N LEU A 85 2.16 -3.48 -5.86
CA LEU A 85 1.96 -2.11 -6.32
C LEU A 85 2.84 -1.79 -7.53
N MET A 86 4.11 -2.20 -7.52
CA MET A 86 5.03 -2.03 -8.66
C MET A 86 4.55 -2.79 -9.90
N GLU A 87 4.05 -4.01 -9.73
CA GLU A 87 3.44 -4.77 -10.83
C GLU A 87 2.21 -4.06 -11.41
N MET A 88 1.34 -3.49 -10.55
CA MET A 88 0.19 -2.72 -11.01
C MET A 88 0.60 -1.48 -11.80
N PHE A 89 1.59 -0.73 -11.33
CA PHE A 89 2.12 0.42 -12.06
C PHE A 89 2.69 0.01 -13.42
N SER A 90 3.47 -1.07 -13.47
CA SER A 90 4.03 -1.56 -14.72
C SER A 90 2.96 -1.92 -15.75
N LYS A 91 1.85 -2.54 -15.31
CA LYS A 91 0.72 -2.90 -16.18
C LYS A 91 -0.13 -1.71 -16.63
N GLN A 92 -0.21 -0.67 -15.79
CA GLN A 92 -1.04 0.52 -16.06
C GLN A 92 -0.24 1.67 -16.70
N LYS A 93 1.07 1.52 -16.83
CA LYS A 93 1.92 2.54 -17.45
C LYS A 93 1.52 2.74 -18.91
N PRO A 94 1.13 3.97 -19.32
CA PRO A 94 0.82 4.24 -20.72
C PRO A 94 2.06 4.07 -21.62
N GLU A 95 1.83 3.76 -22.87
CA GLU A 95 2.87 3.73 -23.88
C GLU A 95 3.53 5.12 -24.03
N GLY A 96 4.83 5.17 -24.29
CA GLY A 96 5.58 6.42 -24.41
C GLY A 96 5.93 7.09 -23.07
N TYR A 97 5.63 6.45 -21.92
CA TYR A 97 6.01 6.93 -20.60
C TYR A 97 7.05 6.02 -19.94
N VAL A 98 7.88 6.64 -19.10
CA VAL A 98 8.86 5.97 -18.25
C VAL A 98 8.43 6.11 -16.79
N LEU A 99 8.50 5.02 -16.05
CA LEU A 99 8.37 4.99 -14.60
C LEU A 99 9.68 4.45 -14.02
N PHE A 100 10.34 5.26 -13.22
CA PHE A 100 11.52 4.81 -12.47
C PHE A 100 11.10 4.27 -11.10
N ASP A 101 11.74 3.21 -10.63
CA ASP A 101 11.40 2.61 -9.32
C ASP A 101 11.50 3.63 -8.17
N LYS A 102 12.52 4.49 -8.21
CA LYS A 102 12.72 5.56 -7.22
C LYS A 102 11.75 6.74 -7.39
N ALA A 103 10.96 6.77 -8.47
CA ALA A 103 9.88 7.76 -8.67
C ALA A 103 8.55 7.31 -8.03
N VAL A 104 8.53 6.15 -7.38
CA VAL A 104 7.34 5.62 -6.70
C VAL A 104 7.50 5.79 -5.19
N LYS A 105 6.62 6.58 -4.59
CA LYS A 105 6.50 6.72 -3.15
C LYS A 105 5.43 5.75 -2.64
N ILE A 106 5.81 4.88 -1.73
CA ILE A 106 4.89 3.91 -1.11
C ILE A 106 4.69 4.27 0.35
N GLU A 107 3.45 4.31 0.78
CA GLU A 107 3.06 4.57 2.16
C GLU A 107 2.30 3.37 2.71
N TYR A 108 2.61 3.01 3.97
CA TYR A 108 2.01 1.88 4.66
C TYR A 108 1.24 2.37 5.88
N ALA A 109 -0.03 2.01 5.97
CA ALA A 109 -0.87 2.28 7.14
C ALA A 109 -1.19 0.95 7.85
N ASN A 110 -0.82 0.86 9.11
CA ASN A 110 -1.16 -0.27 9.97
C ASN A 110 -2.60 -0.13 10.45
N ASN A 111 -3.31 -1.27 10.56
CA ASN A 111 -4.59 -1.29 11.23
C ASN A 111 -4.39 -1.17 12.76
N GLN A 112 -5.27 -0.42 13.41
CA GLN A 112 -5.23 -0.24 14.87
C GLN A 112 -5.49 -1.54 15.64
N ASP A 113 -6.25 -2.46 15.03
CA ASP A 113 -6.60 -3.77 15.58
C ASP A 113 -5.49 -4.84 15.40
N ASN A 114 -4.34 -4.45 14.85
CA ASN A 114 -3.22 -5.38 14.69
C ASN A 114 -2.69 -5.82 16.07
N PRO A 115 -2.25 -7.08 16.18
CA PRO A 115 -1.65 -7.61 17.39
C PRO A 115 -0.47 -6.75 17.86
N LYS A 116 -0.35 -6.62 19.19
CA LYS A 116 0.74 -5.89 19.85
C LYS A 116 1.66 -6.88 20.57
N ALA A 117 2.88 -6.47 20.80
CA ALA A 117 3.80 -7.24 21.63
C ALA A 117 3.21 -7.39 23.05
N GLY A 118 3.22 -8.61 23.55
CA GLY A 118 2.60 -8.98 24.82
C GLY A 118 1.18 -9.54 24.70
N ASP A 119 0.53 -9.43 23.55
CA ASP A 119 -0.78 -10.03 23.35
C ASP A 119 -0.68 -11.56 23.39
N SER A 120 -1.68 -12.19 23.97
CA SER A 120 -1.79 -13.66 23.96
C SER A 120 -2.27 -14.10 22.58
N SER A 121 -1.50 -14.96 21.92
CA SER A 121 -1.90 -15.54 20.64
C SER A 121 -2.48 -16.93 20.83
N GLY A 122 -3.61 -17.19 20.19
CA GLY A 122 -4.10 -18.53 19.94
C GLY A 122 -3.26 -19.24 18.85
N ARG A 123 -3.90 -20.07 18.03
CA ARG A 123 -3.21 -20.80 16.94
C ARG A 123 -2.74 -19.89 15.79
N SER A 124 -3.42 -18.78 15.53
CA SER A 124 -3.07 -17.82 14.49
C SER A 124 -3.60 -16.43 14.82
N MET A 125 -2.91 -15.42 14.34
CA MET A 125 -3.36 -14.03 14.43
C MET A 125 -3.30 -13.38 13.05
N ALA A 126 -4.28 -12.54 12.75
CA ALA A 126 -4.32 -11.78 11.51
C ALA A 126 -3.58 -10.46 11.69
N PHE A 127 -2.70 -10.13 10.75
CA PHE A 127 -2.03 -8.84 10.68
C PHE A 127 -2.44 -8.12 9.39
N LYS A 128 -2.92 -6.89 9.51
CA LYS A 128 -3.48 -6.13 8.39
C LYS A 128 -2.66 -4.87 8.14
N VAL A 129 -2.24 -4.66 6.90
CA VAL A 129 -1.56 -3.45 6.45
C VAL A 129 -2.23 -2.97 5.17
N LYS A 130 -2.47 -1.67 5.08
CA LYS A 130 -2.92 -1.02 3.85
C LYS A 130 -1.71 -0.33 3.21
N GLY A 131 -1.45 -0.60 1.94
CA GLY A 131 -0.45 0.10 1.15
C GLY A 131 -1.11 1.05 0.16
N SER A 132 -0.56 2.24 0.01
CA SER A 132 -0.86 3.18 -1.06
C SER A 132 0.43 3.61 -1.74
N ALA A 133 0.37 3.87 -3.03
CA ALA A 133 1.53 4.32 -3.78
C ALA A 133 1.18 5.46 -4.73
N THR A 134 2.10 6.40 -4.86
CA THR A 134 2.07 7.48 -5.83
C THR A 134 3.31 7.38 -6.70
N GLY A 135 3.13 7.28 -8.01
CA GLY A 135 4.21 7.21 -8.99
C GLY A 135 4.22 8.43 -9.91
N TYR A 136 5.40 8.93 -10.21
CA TYR A 136 5.60 9.99 -11.18
C TYR A 136 5.99 9.40 -12.53
N LEU A 137 5.18 9.68 -13.54
CA LEU A 137 5.39 9.23 -14.91
C LEU A 137 5.99 10.36 -15.75
N PHE A 138 7.01 10.05 -16.53
CA PHE A 138 7.67 10.99 -17.42
C PHE A 138 7.42 10.58 -18.87
N LYS A 139 7.07 11.55 -19.73
CA LYS A 139 7.04 11.30 -21.18
C LYS A 139 8.45 11.01 -21.65
N LYS A 140 8.66 9.87 -22.31
CA LYS A 140 9.97 9.41 -22.78
C LYS A 140 10.61 10.44 -23.70
N ASP A 141 9.85 10.93 -24.68
CA ASP A 141 10.35 11.88 -25.67
C ASP A 141 10.72 13.23 -25.03
N ALA A 142 9.88 13.73 -24.12
CA ALA A 142 10.15 15.00 -23.44
C ALA A 142 11.39 14.91 -22.54
N LEU A 143 11.54 13.80 -21.81
CA LEU A 143 12.69 13.56 -20.95
C LEU A 143 13.97 13.38 -21.77
N SER A 144 13.88 12.62 -22.86
CA SER A 144 14.97 12.39 -23.82
C SER A 144 15.46 13.71 -24.43
N LYS A 145 14.53 14.56 -24.87
CA LYS A 145 14.84 15.88 -25.42
C LYS A 145 15.47 16.80 -24.37
N ALA A 146 14.91 16.86 -23.16
CA ALA A 146 15.48 17.69 -22.10
C ALA A 146 16.92 17.30 -21.77
N LEU A 147 17.23 15.99 -21.75
CA LEU A 147 18.59 15.49 -21.56
C LEU A 147 19.53 15.86 -22.71
N ALA A 148 19.05 15.82 -23.95
CA ALA A 148 19.82 16.23 -25.11
C ALA A 148 20.11 17.73 -25.08
N ASP A 149 19.12 18.54 -24.74
CA ASP A 149 19.25 20.00 -24.65
C ASP A 149 20.23 20.41 -23.53
N ASP A 150 20.19 19.73 -22.36
CA ASP A 150 21.11 19.98 -21.24
C ASP A 150 22.57 19.62 -21.60
N ASN A 151 22.77 18.66 -22.48
CA ASN A 151 24.09 18.24 -22.95
C ASN A 151 24.51 18.82 -24.32
N ALA A 152 23.73 19.71 -24.90
CA ALA A 152 23.94 20.21 -26.25
C ALA A 152 25.34 20.80 -26.48
N GLY A 153 25.95 21.41 -25.46
CA GLY A 153 27.32 21.95 -25.54
C GLY A 153 28.42 20.89 -25.75
N ASN A 154 28.14 19.64 -25.39
CA ASN A 154 29.07 18.51 -25.48
C ASN A 154 28.79 17.57 -26.66
N LEU A 155 27.67 17.77 -27.35
CA LEU A 155 27.24 16.93 -28.45
C LEU A 155 27.63 17.49 -29.80
N LYS A 156 27.93 16.58 -30.73
CA LYS A 156 28.06 17.00 -32.16
C LYS A 156 26.68 17.50 -32.64
N LYS A 157 26.70 18.57 -33.41
CA LYS A 157 25.44 19.07 -34.00
C LYS A 157 24.79 18.00 -34.85
N ALA A 158 23.48 17.88 -34.70
CA ALA A 158 22.69 17.02 -35.57
C ALA A 158 22.77 17.51 -37.03
N PRO A 159 22.63 16.61 -38.00
CA PRO A 159 22.38 16.98 -39.37
C PRO A 159 21.20 17.93 -39.50
N LYS A 160 21.15 18.66 -40.65
CA LYS A 160 20.02 19.57 -40.94
C LYS A 160 18.73 18.74 -40.93
N ASN A 161 17.73 19.21 -40.20
CA ASN A 161 16.41 18.58 -40.02
C ASN A 161 16.35 17.42 -39.04
N ASP A 162 17.44 17.04 -38.38
CA ASP A 162 17.44 16.01 -37.34
C ASP A 162 17.47 16.67 -35.95
N SER A 163 16.94 15.95 -34.99
CA SER A 163 17.06 16.26 -33.56
C SER A 163 17.92 15.24 -32.86
N ILE A 164 18.44 15.60 -31.68
CA ILE A 164 19.17 14.67 -30.83
C ILE A 164 18.23 14.19 -29.74
N ALA A 165 18.22 12.90 -29.48
CA ALA A 165 17.44 12.27 -28.44
C ALA A 165 18.30 11.26 -27.66
N VAL A 166 17.87 10.88 -26.48
CA VAL A 166 18.48 9.81 -25.69
C VAL A 166 17.66 8.54 -25.87
N SER A 167 18.25 7.49 -26.39
CA SER A 167 17.56 6.23 -26.70
C SER A 167 17.34 5.37 -25.46
N ASN A 168 18.26 5.39 -24.50
CA ASN A 168 18.31 4.55 -23.32
C ASN A 168 17.90 5.27 -22.00
N VAL A 169 16.93 6.19 -22.06
CA VAL A 169 16.48 6.98 -20.90
C VAL A 169 16.07 6.08 -19.73
N GLU A 170 15.50 4.93 -20.01
CA GLU A 170 15.00 3.98 -19.00
C GLU A 170 16.10 3.31 -18.18
N SER A 171 17.34 3.27 -18.72
CA SER A 171 18.50 2.65 -18.06
C SER A 171 19.26 3.59 -17.14
N LEU A 172 18.90 4.87 -17.11
CA LEU A 172 19.58 5.86 -16.27
C LEU A 172 19.16 5.73 -14.81
N ASP A 173 20.12 5.92 -13.90
CA ASP A 173 19.84 5.96 -12.46
C ASP A 173 19.08 7.26 -12.12
N PHE A 174 17.85 7.08 -11.65
CA PHE A 174 16.94 8.17 -11.31
C PHE A 174 17.03 8.50 -9.83
N ASN A 175 17.07 9.78 -9.51
CA ASN A 175 16.96 10.28 -8.14
C ASN A 175 16.00 11.46 -8.08
N LEU A 176 14.92 11.32 -7.34
CA LEU A 176 13.98 12.41 -7.06
C LEU A 176 14.60 13.32 -6.00
N ILE A 177 14.80 14.60 -6.34
CA ILE A 177 15.34 15.62 -5.43
C ILE A 177 14.19 16.29 -4.68
N SER A 178 13.18 16.76 -5.41
CA SER A 178 12.00 17.39 -4.84
C SER A 178 10.78 17.21 -5.74
N ALA A 179 9.60 17.20 -5.12
CA ALA A 179 8.33 17.26 -5.82
C ALA A 179 7.43 18.26 -5.09
N ASP A 180 7.09 19.34 -5.73
CA ASP A 180 6.18 20.36 -5.23
C ASP A 180 4.83 20.23 -5.94
N ALA A 181 3.85 19.70 -5.21
CA ALA A 181 2.50 19.51 -5.74
C ALA A 181 1.77 20.85 -6.01
N ASN A 182 2.11 21.91 -5.27
CA ASN A 182 1.46 23.22 -5.41
C ASN A 182 1.94 23.93 -6.70
N ASN A 183 3.25 23.87 -6.97
CA ASN A 183 3.85 24.47 -8.15
C ASN A 183 3.85 23.52 -9.36
N LYS A 184 3.41 22.27 -9.19
CA LYS A 184 3.46 21.21 -10.21
C LYS A 184 4.88 21.03 -10.78
N GLU A 185 5.88 21.21 -9.92
CA GLU A 185 7.29 21.16 -10.29
C GLU A 185 7.93 19.91 -9.66
N ILE A 186 8.72 19.21 -10.45
CA ILE A 186 9.48 18.04 -10.02
C ILE A 186 10.94 18.26 -10.43
N THR A 187 11.83 18.24 -9.44
CA THR A 187 13.27 18.26 -9.67
C THR A 187 13.84 16.88 -9.56
N VAL A 188 14.48 16.41 -10.61
CA VAL A 188 15.08 15.08 -10.69
C VAL A 188 16.55 15.16 -11.08
N ARG A 189 17.32 14.16 -10.69
CA ARG A 189 18.69 13.96 -11.15
C ARG A 189 18.80 12.59 -11.82
N LEU A 190 19.26 12.60 -13.06
CA LEU A 190 19.58 11.38 -13.81
C LEU A 190 21.09 11.22 -13.86
N LYS A 191 21.58 9.99 -13.68
CA LYS A 191 23.00 9.61 -13.77
C LYS A 191 23.14 8.36 -14.59
N GLY A 192 24.25 8.24 -15.31
CA GLY A 192 24.58 7.05 -16.08
C GLY A 192 25.16 7.40 -17.43
N ASN A 193 25.31 6.36 -18.26
CA ASN A 193 25.74 6.51 -19.63
C ASN A 193 24.49 6.70 -20.50
N ALA A 194 24.39 7.84 -21.15
CA ALA A 194 23.29 8.16 -22.06
C ALA A 194 23.73 7.94 -23.52
N ASP A 195 22.94 7.19 -24.27
CA ASP A 195 23.18 6.96 -25.69
C ASP A 195 22.42 8.01 -26.50
N PHE A 196 23.15 8.97 -27.03
CA PHE A 196 22.59 10.02 -27.86
C PHE A 196 22.50 9.55 -29.31
N VAL A 197 21.31 9.68 -29.87
CA VAL A 197 21.01 9.28 -31.25
C VAL A 197 20.39 10.45 -32.02
N TRP A 198 20.66 10.51 -33.30
CA TRP A 198 19.94 11.41 -34.19
C TRP A 198 18.58 10.82 -34.55
N VAL A 199 17.57 11.65 -34.47
CA VAL A 199 16.19 11.30 -34.84
C VAL A 199 15.75 12.20 -35.98
N ALA A 200 15.51 11.62 -37.14
CA ALA A 200 15.04 12.33 -38.32
C ALA A 200 13.64 12.92 -38.06
N ASP A 201 13.46 14.20 -38.44
CA ASP A 201 12.13 14.81 -38.44
C ASP A 201 11.36 14.31 -39.67
N THR A 202 10.68 13.19 -39.49
CA THR A 202 9.93 12.52 -40.55
C THR A 202 8.81 13.37 -41.11
N VAL A 203 8.25 14.30 -40.34
CA VAL A 203 7.21 15.23 -40.82
C VAL A 203 7.79 16.24 -41.77
N LYS A 204 8.90 16.91 -41.40
CA LYS A 204 9.62 17.81 -42.27
C LYS A 204 10.16 17.13 -43.51
N LEU A 205 10.69 15.91 -43.34
CA LEU A 205 11.19 15.14 -44.46
C LEU A 205 10.07 14.84 -45.46
N LEU A 206 8.90 14.45 -44.99
CA LEU A 206 7.72 14.23 -45.85
C LEU A 206 7.26 15.53 -46.53
N GLU A 207 7.23 16.66 -45.82
CA GLU A 207 6.89 17.96 -46.42
C GLU A 207 7.90 18.38 -47.50
N GLU A 208 9.19 18.19 -47.24
CA GLU A 208 10.24 18.45 -48.24
C GLU A 208 10.08 17.51 -49.45
N MET A 209 9.85 16.21 -49.21
CA MET A 209 9.61 15.27 -50.30
C MET A 209 8.36 15.62 -51.16
N MET A 210 7.27 16.07 -50.52
CA MET A 210 6.06 16.48 -51.23
C MET A 210 6.25 17.73 -52.06
N ASN A 211 7.14 18.61 -51.65
CA ASN A 211 7.46 19.87 -52.35
C ASN A 211 8.47 19.68 -53.53
N TYR A 212 9.16 18.52 -53.56
CA TYR A 212 10.09 18.21 -54.67
C TYR A 212 9.33 17.67 -55.88
N LYS A 213 9.31 18.45 -56.92
CA LYS A 213 8.79 18.03 -58.22
C LYS A 213 9.88 17.30 -59.02
N GLY A 214 9.89 15.98 -58.86
CA GLY A 214 10.20 15.06 -59.95
C GLY A 214 11.62 14.70 -60.27
N LYS A 215 12.71 15.36 -60.22
CA LYS A 215 14.02 14.86 -60.70
C LYS A 215 15.19 14.86 -59.72
N ASP A 216 15.04 15.44 -58.55
CA ASP A 216 16.16 15.65 -57.62
C ASP A 216 16.02 14.93 -56.27
N PHE A 217 15.45 13.69 -56.28
CA PHE A 217 15.33 12.88 -55.07
C PHE A 217 16.68 12.56 -54.39
N THR A 218 17.76 12.56 -55.17
CA THR A 218 19.12 12.26 -54.68
C THR A 218 19.76 13.39 -53.88
N SER A 219 19.18 14.57 -53.87
CA SER A 219 19.69 15.72 -53.11
C SER A 219 19.04 15.91 -51.73
N VAL A 220 18.06 15.08 -51.38
CA VAL A 220 17.32 15.15 -50.12
C VAL A 220 17.93 14.25 -49.02
N PHE A 221 18.77 13.29 -49.40
CA PHE A 221 19.45 12.37 -48.49
C PHE A 221 20.93 12.64 -48.38
#